data_200782503f6dd2b5ffbc3b830b0290c2
#
_entry.id   200782503f6dd2b5ffbc3b830b0290c2
#
_cell.length_a   1.000
_cell.length_b   1.000
_cell.length_c   1.000
_cell.angle_alpha   90.00
_cell.angle_beta   90.00
_cell.angle_gamma   90.00
#
_symmetry.space_group_name_H-M   'P 1'
#
loop_
_entity.id
_entity.type
_entity.pdbx_description
1 polymer ?
#
loop_
_entity_poly.entity_id
_entity_poly.type
_entity_poly.pdbx_seq_one_letter_code
_entity_poly.pdbx_strand_id
1 'polypeptide(L)'
;MGLGAAVGWIERMLRALDRLQQGHTVLGFPFAVAKKYGDDQAGKHAALLAYYGFLSLFPLLLVFVTVLGYALANNQELQQQIIDTLIVQFPVLGSQIQDSITTIQGSGIGLVVGILGTLWGGLGITQSAQDAMNAVWNIPRRLRPNYWLRLARGLGSLLVLATAVIAATTLAQLGRIQPGILGRLPFAGSLVLNLLLLLALFQTLTGRWVPWRRLLPGAVCGAVGWTVLQTLGVLIIDRQLQQANLIYGVFAVVIVLLSWLYLSAQLLLYAAEINVVLTRRLWPRSLLQPPLTEPDRRVLTALAETEERRPGQTVEVRFAAADEPPPPGDDHPPSGWPSRHQGPNRPDE
;
A
#
# COMPACT_ATOMS: atom_id res chain seq x y z
N MET A 1 -25.68 25.56 28.01
CA MET A 1 -26.29 25.99 26.73
C MET A 1 -25.35 25.89 25.48
N GLY A 2 -24.17 25.30 25.59
CA GLY A 2 -23.15 25.40 24.53
C GLY A 2 -22.99 24.18 23.57
N LEU A 3 -23.13 22.96 24.04
CA LEU A 3 -22.78 21.77 23.24
C LEU A 3 -23.78 21.49 22.11
N GLY A 4 -25.10 21.59 22.37
CA GLY A 4 -26.12 21.33 21.33
C GLY A 4 -26.12 22.36 20.20
N ALA A 5 -25.84 23.61 20.50
CA ALA A 5 -25.76 24.69 19.49
C ALA A 5 -24.49 24.52 18.61
N ALA A 6 -23.38 24.13 19.19
CA ALA A 6 -22.13 23.85 18.48
C ALA A 6 -22.26 22.66 17.55
N VAL A 7 -22.90 21.57 17.99
CA VAL A 7 -23.17 20.38 17.16
C VAL A 7 -24.08 20.73 15.98
N GLY A 8 -25.13 21.49 16.19
CA GLY A 8 -26.05 21.93 15.12
C GLY A 8 -25.39 22.88 14.10
N TRP A 9 -24.40 23.69 14.51
CA TRP A 9 -23.64 24.55 13.60
C TRP A 9 -22.68 23.74 12.75
N ILE A 10 -21.94 22.79 13.36
CA ILE A 10 -21.04 21.89 12.65
C ILE A 10 -21.80 21.07 11.62
N GLU A 11 -22.96 20.52 11.99
CA GLU A 11 -23.78 19.73 11.08
C GLU A 11 -24.27 20.53 9.88
N ARG A 12 -24.72 21.78 10.09
CA ARG A 12 -25.12 22.69 9.00
C ARG A 12 -23.95 23.02 8.08
N MET A 13 -22.76 23.26 8.63
CA MET A 13 -21.57 23.53 7.85
C MET A 13 -21.17 22.31 7.01
N LEU A 14 -21.18 21.10 7.60
CA LEU A 14 -20.88 19.88 6.90
C LEU A 14 -21.90 19.56 5.79
N ARG A 15 -23.20 19.81 6.01
CA ARG A 15 -24.24 19.65 4.98
C ARG A 15 -24.10 20.69 3.86
N ALA A 16 -23.61 21.90 4.16
CA ALA A 16 -23.33 22.90 3.14
C ALA A 16 -22.12 22.49 2.28
N LEU A 17 -21.05 22.00 2.91
CA LEU A 17 -19.88 21.44 2.22
C LEU A 17 -20.26 20.21 1.37
N ASP A 18 -21.13 19.36 1.89
CA ASP A 18 -21.63 18.18 1.19
C ASP A 18 -22.37 18.56 -0.10
N ARG A 19 -23.28 19.51 -0.03
CA ARG A 19 -23.97 20.05 -1.22
C ARG A 19 -23.01 20.69 -2.23
N LEU A 20 -22.00 21.40 -1.75
CA LEU A 20 -21.02 22.07 -2.59
C LEU A 20 -20.14 21.05 -3.33
N GLN A 21 -19.67 20.01 -2.65
CA GLN A 21 -18.86 18.96 -3.26
C GLN A 21 -19.67 18.07 -4.22
N GLN A 22 -20.95 17.82 -3.92
CA GLN A 22 -21.83 17.07 -4.81
C GLN A 22 -22.16 17.84 -6.10
N GLY A 23 -22.20 19.18 -6.03
CA GLY A 23 -22.41 20.06 -7.19
C GLY A 23 -21.19 20.23 -8.09
N HIS A 24 -19.97 19.96 -7.60
CA HIS A 24 -18.73 20.18 -8.34
C HIS A 24 -17.89 18.90 -8.47
N THR A 25 -17.80 18.36 -9.67
CA THR A 25 -17.03 17.13 -9.97
C THR A 25 -15.58 17.22 -9.52
N VAL A 26 -14.95 18.41 -9.63
CA VAL A 26 -13.54 18.64 -9.25
C VAL A 26 -13.30 18.42 -7.76
N LEU A 27 -14.26 18.77 -6.90
CA LEU A 27 -14.18 18.57 -5.46
C LEU A 27 -14.74 17.20 -5.04
N GLY A 28 -15.80 16.73 -5.70
CA GLY A 28 -16.45 15.47 -5.40
C GLY A 28 -15.58 14.26 -5.71
N PHE A 29 -14.72 14.32 -6.75
CA PHE A 29 -13.86 13.21 -7.13
C PHE A 29 -12.77 12.89 -6.09
N PRO A 30 -11.89 13.83 -5.66
CA PRO A 30 -10.91 13.56 -4.62
C PRO A 30 -11.53 13.10 -3.29
N PHE A 31 -12.67 13.67 -2.94
CA PHE A 31 -13.43 13.26 -1.77
C PHE A 31 -13.92 11.81 -1.89
N ALA A 32 -14.47 11.43 -3.06
CA ALA A 32 -14.90 10.06 -3.30
C ALA A 32 -13.74 9.06 -3.20
N VAL A 33 -12.54 9.43 -3.68
CA VAL A 33 -11.32 8.62 -3.55
C VAL A 33 -10.93 8.47 -2.08
N ALA A 34 -10.90 9.58 -1.31
CA ALA A 34 -10.55 9.53 0.11
C ALA A 34 -11.57 8.71 0.93
N LYS A 35 -12.88 8.88 0.64
CA LYS A 35 -13.94 8.10 1.29
C LYS A 35 -13.83 6.60 0.96
N LYS A 36 -13.61 6.27 -0.32
CA LYS A 36 -13.43 4.87 -0.75
C LYS A 36 -12.22 4.22 -0.08
N TYR A 37 -11.10 4.96 0.03
CA TYR A 37 -9.90 4.54 0.77
C TYR A 37 -10.23 4.19 2.23
N GLY A 38 -11.09 4.97 2.87
CA GLY A 38 -11.59 4.70 4.22
C GLY A 38 -12.50 3.46 4.30
N ASP A 39 -13.47 3.36 3.38
CA ASP A 39 -14.43 2.25 3.32
C ASP A 39 -13.74 0.88 3.12
N ASP A 40 -12.72 0.83 2.27
CA ASP A 40 -11.92 -0.37 2.00
C ASP A 40 -10.86 -0.63 3.08
N GLN A 41 -10.79 0.23 4.11
CA GLN A 41 -9.78 0.14 5.16
C GLN A 41 -8.35 0.09 4.61
N ALA A 42 -8.10 0.79 3.51
CA ALA A 42 -6.84 0.76 2.78
C ALA A 42 -5.64 1.18 3.64
N GLY A 43 -5.85 2.02 4.68
CA GLY A 43 -4.82 2.36 5.67
C GLY A 43 -4.26 1.15 6.43
N LYS A 44 -5.10 0.15 6.73
CA LYS A 44 -4.65 -1.11 7.35
C LYS A 44 -3.79 -1.92 6.38
N HIS A 45 -4.18 -1.96 5.11
CA HIS A 45 -3.39 -2.62 4.07
C HIS A 45 -2.05 -1.92 3.84
N ALA A 46 -2.03 -0.57 3.88
CA ALA A 46 -0.79 0.20 3.79
C ALA A 46 0.16 -0.12 4.96
N ALA A 47 -0.37 -0.27 6.19
CA ALA A 47 0.43 -0.64 7.35
C ALA A 47 1.03 -2.06 7.22
N LEU A 48 0.26 -3.04 6.72
CA LEU A 48 0.77 -4.37 6.45
C LEU A 48 1.87 -4.37 5.37
N LEU A 49 1.69 -3.58 4.30
CA LEU A 49 2.71 -3.42 3.26
C LEU A 49 4.00 -2.82 3.84
N ALA A 50 3.89 -1.80 4.68
CA ALA A 50 5.04 -1.19 5.34
C ALA A 50 5.75 -2.17 6.28
N TYR A 51 4.99 -2.95 7.05
CA TYR A 51 5.52 -3.97 7.96
C TYR A 51 6.31 -5.06 7.22
N TYR A 52 5.72 -5.69 6.21
CA TYR A 52 6.42 -6.70 5.41
C TYR A 52 7.57 -6.08 4.60
N GLY A 53 7.41 -4.84 4.13
CA GLY A 53 8.46 -4.08 3.48
C GLY A 53 9.67 -3.92 4.38
N PHE A 54 9.44 -3.49 5.62
CA PHE A 54 10.49 -3.33 6.61
C PHE A 54 11.19 -4.66 6.95
N LEU A 55 10.43 -5.72 7.21
CA LEU A 55 10.99 -7.03 7.52
C LEU A 55 11.83 -7.60 6.37
N SER A 56 11.45 -7.34 5.12
CA SER A 56 12.19 -7.85 3.96
C SER A 56 13.53 -7.14 3.73
N LEU A 57 13.74 -5.96 4.32
CA LEU A 57 15.00 -5.22 4.12
C LEU A 57 16.21 -5.96 4.71
N PHE A 58 16.06 -6.61 5.86
CA PHE A 58 17.18 -7.29 6.51
C PHE A 58 17.70 -8.46 5.68
N PRO A 59 16.85 -9.43 5.24
CA PRO A 59 17.31 -10.48 4.34
C PRO A 59 17.81 -9.96 3.01
N LEU A 60 17.20 -8.90 2.46
CA LEU A 60 17.61 -8.29 1.22
C LEU A 60 19.03 -7.68 1.33
N LEU A 61 19.32 -6.99 2.42
CA LEU A 61 20.65 -6.46 2.72
C LEU A 61 21.66 -7.60 2.85
N LEU A 62 21.31 -8.70 3.50
CA LEU A 62 22.18 -9.87 3.63
C LEU A 62 22.52 -10.47 2.25
N VAL A 63 21.52 -10.62 1.37
CA VAL A 63 21.77 -11.07 -0.02
C VAL A 63 22.66 -10.09 -0.76
N PHE A 64 22.38 -8.80 -0.66
CA PHE A 64 23.13 -7.75 -1.32
C PHE A 64 24.61 -7.78 -0.91
N VAL A 65 24.89 -7.80 0.40
CA VAL A 65 26.25 -7.85 0.95
C VAL A 65 26.97 -9.12 0.51
N THR A 66 26.27 -10.27 0.53
CA THR A 66 26.86 -11.56 0.14
C THR A 66 27.19 -11.59 -1.35
N VAL A 67 26.26 -11.16 -2.22
CA VAL A 67 26.46 -11.10 -3.68
C VAL A 67 27.59 -10.12 -4.02
N LEU A 68 27.61 -8.96 -3.35
CA LEU A 68 28.68 -7.99 -3.52
C LEU A 68 30.04 -8.57 -3.13
N GLY A 69 30.10 -9.28 -2.00
CA GLY A 69 31.33 -9.98 -1.55
C GLY A 69 31.82 -11.00 -2.56
N TYR A 70 30.93 -11.80 -3.15
CA TYR A 70 31.30 -12.78 -4.20
C TYR A 70 31.69 -12.11 -5.53
N ALA A 71 30.91 -11.11 -5.99
CA ALA A 71 31.14 -10.45 -7.27
C ALA A 71 32.47 -9.66 -7.28
N LEU A 72 32.86 -9.15 -6.12
CA LEU A 72 34.04 -8.32 -5.97
C LEU A 72 35.23 -9.02 -5.28
N ALA A 73 35.14 -10.34 -5.05
CA ALA A 73 36.20 -11.11 -4.39
C ALA A 73 37.58 -10.92 -5.04
N ASN A 74 37.61 -10.68 -6.37
CA ASN A 74 38.83 -10.50 -7.15
C ASN A 74 39.20 -9.02 -7.37
N ASN A 75 38.43 -8.06 -6.85
CA ASN A 75 38.67 -6.63 -7.04
C ASN A 75 38.40 -5.85 -5.75
N GLN A 76 39.40 -5.92 -4.85
CA GLN A 76 39.33 -5.27 -3.53
C GLN A 76 39.15 -3.75 -3.62
N GLU A 77 39.67 -3.13 -4.65
CA GLU A 77 39.61 -1.68 -4.84
C GLU A 77 38.16 -1.22 -5.14
N LEU A 78 37.48 -1.96 -6.00
CA LEU A 78 36.06 -1.71 -6.32
C LEU A 78 35.16 -2.02 -5.14
N GLN A 79 35.48 -3.05 -4.37
CA GLN A 79 34.77 -3.41 -3.14
C GLN A 79 34.84 -2.26 -2.13
N GLN A 80 36.03 -1.71 -1.91
CA GLN A 80 36.24 -0.60 -0.98
C GLN A 80 35.50 0.66 -1.43
N GLN A 81 35.57 1.02 -2.72
CA GLN A 81 34.84 2.17 -3.28
C GLN A 81 33.30 2.06 -3.07
N ILE A 82 32.73 0.86 -3.22
CA ILE A 82 31.29 0.64 -3.02
C ILE A 82 30.96 0.75 -1.53
N ILE A 83 31.77 0.17 -0.64
CA ILE A 83 31.61 0.27 0.81
C ILE A 83 31.65 1.74 1.24
N ASP A 84 32.64 2.49 0.80
CA ASP A 84 32.79 3.91 1.11
C ASP A 84 31.57 4.73 0.62
N THR A 85 31.07 4.41 -0.57
CA THR A 85 29.86 5.05 -1.10
C THR A 85 28.63 4.74 -0.25
N LEU A 86 28.48 3.48 0.20
CA LEU A 86 27.38 3.06 1.06
C LEU A 86 27.45 3.69 2.45
N ILE A 87 28.64 3.82 3.04
CA ILE A 87 28.86 4.48 4.33
C ILE A 87 28.45 5.95 4.24
N VAL A 88 28.78 6.63 3.14
CA VAL A 88 28.40 8.02 2.94
C VAL A 88 26.91 8.20 2.76
N GLN A 89 26.25 7.30 2.02
CA GLN A 89 24.81 7.38 1.78
C GLN A 89 23.95 6.85 2.94
N PHE A 90 24.46 5.88 3.68
CA PHE A 90 23.75 5.23 4.80
C PHE A 90 24.66 5.13 6.03
N PRO A 91 24.97 6.24 6.72
CA PRO A 91 25.97 6.26 7.80
C PRO A 91 25.72 5.24 8.91
N VAL A 92 24.44 4.99 9.23
CA VAL A 92 24.04 4.05 10.30
C VAL A 92 24.16 2.58 9.88
N LEU A 93 23.91 2.29 8.59
CA LEU A 93 23.99 0.92 8.05
C LEU A 93 25.39 0.61 7.51
N GLY A 94 26.13 1.61 7.10
CA GLY A 94 27.45 1.45 6.48
C GLY A 94 28.47 0.75 7.39
N SER A 95 28.54 1.11 8.67
CA SER A 95 29.42 0.47 9.64
C SER A 95 29.05 -1.00 9.89
N GLN A 96 27.76 -1.29 10.01
CA GLN A 96 27.26 -2.66 10.18
C GLN A 96 27.48 -3.53 8.94
N ILE A 97 27.38 -2.93 7.75
CA ILE A 97 27.68 -3.60 6.48
C ILE A 97 29.18 -3.94 6.41
N GLN A 98 30.04 -3.03 6.79
CA GLN A 98 31.49 -3.26 6.79
C GLN A 98 31.90 -4.42 7.69
N ASP A 99 31.38 -4.47 8.92
CA ASP A 99 31.63 -5.56 9.87
C ASP A 99 31.04 -6.89 9.37
N SER A 100 29.90 -6.84 8.67
CA SER A 100 29.25 -8.01 8.13
C SER A 100 29.97 -8.58 6.90
N ILE A 101 30.51 -7.74 6.03
CA ILE A 101 31.30 -8.18 4.85
C ILE A 101 32.54 -8.97 5.28
N THR A 102 33.26 -8.52 6.29
CA THR A 102 34.45 -9.20 6.79
C THR A 102 34.15 -10.54 7.45
N THR A 103 32.97 -10.66 8.08
CA THR A 103 32.56 -11.88 8.81
C THR A 103 31.91 -12.92 7.89
N ILE A 104 31.22 -12.50 6.82
CA ILE A 104 30.40 -13.36 5.94
C ILE A 104 31.19 -13.82 4.70
N GLN A 105 32.39 -13.28 4.45
CA GLN A 105 33.22 -13.69 3.32
C GLN A 105 33.43 -15.20 3.34
N GLY A 106 32.76 -15.90 2.43
CA GLY A 106 32.91 -17.35 2.21
C GLY A 106 31.84 -18.27 2.82
N SER A 107 30.83 -17.75 3.55
CA SER A 107 29.79 -18.63 4.07
C SER A 107 28.63 -18.77 3.09
N GLY A 108 28.60 -19.89 2.35
CA GLY A 108 27.46 -20.26 1.50
C GLY A 108 26.12 -20.35 2.28
N ILE A 109 26.18 -20.55 3.58
CA ILE A 109 25.04 -20.58 4.50
C ILE A 109 24.40 -19.19 4.58
N GLY A 110 25.17 -18.10 4.67
CA GLY A 110 24.66 -16.73 4.69
C GLY A 110 23.87 -16.39 3.42
N LEU A 111 24.35 -16.83 2.27
CA LEU A 111 23.65 -16.64 1.00
C LEU A 111 22.31 -17.39 0.98
N VAL A 112 22.29 -18.65 1.39
CA VAL A 112 21.05 -19.45 1.44
C VAL A 112 20.05 -18.86 2.39
N VAL A 113 20.44 -18.48 3.61
CA VAL A 113 19.58 -17.84 4.61
C VAL A 113 19.06 -16.49 4.09
N GLY A 114 19.92 -15.69 3.48
CA GLY A 114 19.57 -14.41 2.88
C GLY A 114 18.55 -14.56 1.74
N ILE A 115 18.76 -15.48 0.81
CA ILE A 115 17.83 -15.75 -0.30
C ILE A 115 16.49 -16.24 0.23
N LEU A 116 16.46 -17.21 1.14
CA LEU A 116 15.22 -17.74 1.71
C LEU A 116 14.47 -16.65 2.49
N GLY A 117 15.17 -15.85 3.28
CA GLY A 117 14.58 -14.75 4.02
C GLY A 117 14.03 -13.65 3.10
N THR A 118 14.76 -13.29 2.03
CA THR A 118 14.29 -12.31 1.02
C THR A 118 13.08 -12.81 0.26
N LEU A 119 13.05 -14.08 -0.11
CA LEU A 119 11.88 -14.70 -0.75
C LEU A 119 10.69 -14.71 0.21
N TRP A 120 10.89 -15.08 1.47
CA TRP A 120 9.83 -15.10 2.48
C TRP A 120 9.25 -13.70 2.73
N GLY A 121 10.10 -12.70 2.98
CA GLY A 121 9.68 -11.30 3.16
C GLY A 121 9.04 -10.71 1.90
N GLY A 122 9.65 -10.93 0.74
CA GLY A 122 9.14 -10.48 -0.55
C GLY A 122 7.79 -11.11 -0.92
N LEU A 123 7.59 -12.38 -0.62
CA LEU A 123 6.29 -13.04 -0.78
C LEU A 123 5.26 -12.48 0.20
N GLY A 124 5.64 -12.14 1.43
CA GLY A 124 4.78 -11.45 2.40
C GLY A 124 4.28 -10.11 1.88
N ILE A 125 5.17 -9.26 1.32
CA ILE A 125 4.80 -7.99 0.68
C ILE A 125 3.84 -8.24 -0.48
N THR A 126 4.17 -9.12 -1.40
CA THR A 126 3.35 -9.33 -2.60
C THR A 126 1.99 -9.93 -2.29
N GLN A 127 1.89 -10.82 -1.30
CA GLN A 127 0.61 -11.33 -0.83
C GLN A 127 -0.23 -10.24 -0.18
N SER A 128 0.35 -9.42 0.69
CA SER A 128 -0.33 -8.25 1.28
C SER A 128 -0.77 -7.25 0.23
N ALA A 129 0.05 -7.01 -0.81
CA ALA A 129 -0.29 -6.14 -1.92
C ALA A 129 -1.45 -6.71 -2.76
N GLN A 130 -1.46 -8.02 -3.02
CA GLN A 130 -2.58 -8.69 -3.70
C GLN A 130 -3.87 -8.61 -2.89
N ASP A 131 -3.81 -8.80 -1.56
CA ASP A 131 -4.98 -8.67 -0.69
C ASP A 131 -5.49 -7.23 -0.65
N ALA A 132 -4.59 -6.23 -0.60
CA ALA A 132 -4.94 -4.83 -0.70
C ALA A 132 -5.61 -4.49 -2.05
N MET A 133 -5.04 -4.93 -3.18
CA MET A 133 -5.63 -4.70 -4.50
C MET A 133 -6.97 -5.39 -4.66
N ASN A 134 -7.13 -6.60 -4.10
CA ASN A 134 -8.41 -7.31 -4.11
C ASN A 134 -9.46 -6.58 -3.25
N ALA A 135 -9.06 -5.94 -2.13
CA ALA A 135 -9.94 -5.10 -1.32
C ALA A 135 -10.35 -3.84 -2.09
N VAL A 136 -9.40 -3.08 -2.62
CA VAL A 136 -9.63 -1.85 -3.43
C VAL A 136 -10.59 -2.10 -4.61
N TRP A 137 -10.44 -3.24 -5.31
CA TRP A 137 -11.32 -3.63 -6.41
C TRP A 137 -12.60 -4.33 -5.93
N ASN A 138 -12.81 -4.51 -4.63
CA ASN A 138 -13.90 -5.26 -4.01
C ASN A 138 -14.14 -6.62 -4.72
N ILE A 139 -13.07 -7.42 -4.83
CA ILE A 139 -13.14 -8.74 -5.47
C ILE A 139 -13.62 -9.76 -4.43
N PRO A 140 -14.77 -10.42 -4.65
CA PRO A 140 -15.29 -11.46 -3.77
C PRO A 140 -14.26 -12.56 -3.51
N ARG A 141 -14.22 -13.06 -2.28
CA ARG A 141 -13.23 -14.08 -1.89
C ARG A 141 -13.30 -15.33 -2.75
N ARG A 142 -14.49 -15.72 -3.20
CA ARG A 142 -14.72 -16.87 -4.11
C ARG A 142 -14.06 -16.71 -5.49
N LEU A 143 -13.83 -15.48 -5.93
CA LEU A 143 -13.23 -15.15 -7.25
C LEU A 143 -11.72 -14.88 -7.16
N ARG A 144 -11.13 -14.89 -5.96
CA ARG A 144 -9.69 -14.67 -5.80
C ARG A 144 -8.90 -15.87 -6.31
N PRO A 145 -7.71 -15.63 -6.89
CA PRO A 145 -6.86 -16.71 -7.39
C PRO A 145 -6.51 -17.73 -6.31
N ASN A 146 -6.32 -18.97 -6.70
CA ASN A 146 -5.83 -20.02 -5.82
C ASN A 146 -4.40 -19.72 -5.34
N TYR A 147 -3.93 -20.43 -4.31
CA TYR A 147 -2.64 -20.20 -3.67
C TYR A 147 -1.45 -20.22 -4.67
N TRP A 148 -1.40 -21.20 -5.57
CA TRP A 148 -0.30 -21.33 -6.53
C TRP A 148 -0.25 -20.18 -7.55
N LEU A 149 -1.40 -19.72 -8.01
CA LEU A 149 -1.49 -18.57 -8.91
C LEU A 149 -1.14 -17.26 -8.18
N ARG A 150 -1.52 -17.13 -6.91
CA ARG A 150 -1.10 -16.00 -6.06
C ARG A 150 0.42 -15.99 -5.89
N LEU A 151 1.03 -17.15 -5.63
CA LEU A 151 2.48 -17.30 -5.53
C LEU A 151 3.18 -16.91 -6.83
N ALA A 152 2.72 -17.45 -7.97
CA ALA A 152 3.27 -17.13 -9.29
C ALA A 152 3.18 -15.63 -9.61
N ARG A 153 2.03 -15.00 -9.33
CA ARG A 153 1.85 -13.54 -9.50
C ARG A 153 2.75 -12.74 -8.55
N GLY A 154 2.93 -13.22 -7.30
CA GLY A 154 3.85 -12.64 -6.35
C GLY A 154 5.29 -12.64 -6.87
N LEU A 155 5.78 -13.79 -7.34
CA LEU A 155 7.10 -13.90 -7.95
C LEU A 155 7.22 -13.04 -9.21
N GLY A 156 6.18 -13.00 -10.05
CA GLY A 156 6.13 -12.13 -11.22
C GLY A 156 6.23 -10.65 -10.87
N SER A 157 5.55 -10.20 -9.82
CA SER A 157 5.64 -8.81 -9.36
C SER A 157 7.00 -8.45 -8.76
N LEU A 158 7.66 -9.40 -8.07
CA LEU A 158 9.04 -9.23 -7.61
C LEU A 158 10.02 -9.11 -8.79
N LEU A 159 9.83 -9.92 -9.85
CA LEU A 159 10.64 -9.83 -11.06
C LEU A 159 10.44 -8.49 -11.77
N VAL A 160 9.19 -8.01 -11.89
CA VAL A 160 8.87 -6.68 -12.43
C VAL A 160 9.57 -5.59 -11.63
N LEU A 161 9.52 -5.68 -10.29
CA LEU A 161 10.20 -4.71 -9.42
C LEU A 161 11.71 -4.75 -9.60
N ALA A 162 12.32 -5.94 -9.63
CA ALA A 162 13.76 -6.10 -9.82
C ALA A 162 14.22 -5.52 -11.17
N THR A 163 13.51 -5.81 -12.26
CA THR A 163 13.82 -5.25 -13.59
C THR A 163 13.65 -3.74 -13.62
N ALA A 164 12.65 -3.18 -12.93
CA ALA A 164 12.45 -1.74 -12.84
C ALA A 164 13.60 -1.06 -12.05
N VAL A 165 14.10 -1.67 -10.97
CA VAL A 165 15.26 -1.15 -10.22
C VAL A 165 16.51 -1.14 -11.10
N ILE A 166 16.79 -2.21 -11.85
CA ILE A 166 17.92 -2.27 -12.78
C ILE A 166 17.78 -1.19 -13.86
N ALA A 167 16.58 -1.06 -14.46
CA ALA A 167 16.33 -0.04 -15.48
C ALA A 167 16.46 1.39 -14.93
N ALA A 168 16.00 1.64 -13.70
CA ALA A 168 16.15 2.95 -13.05
C ALA A 168 17.62 3.29 -12.79
N THR A 169 18.41 2.31 -12.35
CA THR A 169 19.85 2.49 -12.09
C THR A 169 20.62 2.78 -13.37
N THR A 170 20.35 2.03 -14.44
CA THR A 170 20.98 2.27 -15.76
C THR A 170 20.61 3.63 -16.31
N LEU A 171 19.33 4.02 -16.20
CA LEU A 171 18.87 5.34 -16.66
C LEU A 171 19.52 6.49 -15.89
N ALA A 172 19.70 6.33 -14.56
CA ALA A 172 20.40 7.31 -13.74
C ALA A 172 21.87 7.48 -14.12
N GLN A 173 22.56 6.39 -14.50
CA GLN A 173 23.96 6.44 -14.97
C GLN A 173 24.06 7.16 -16.32
N LEU A 174 23.16 6.90 -17.25
CA LEU A 174 23.14 7.61 -18.55
C LEU A 174 22.99 9.12 -18.39
N GLY A 175 22.22 9.57 -17.39
CA GLY A 175 22.03 11.00 -17.12
C GLY A 175 23.27 11.71 -16.57
N ARG A 176 24.20 10.97 -15.96
CA ARG A 176 25.47 11.54 -15.46
C ARG A 176 26.52 11.75 -16.57
N ILE A 177 26.41 11.01 -17.68
CA ILE A 177 27.41 11.01 -18.75
C ILE A 177 27.17 12.17 -19.74
N GLN A 178 25.95 12.70 -19.86
CA GLN A 178 25.62 13.74 -20.86
C GLN A 178 24.94 14.96 -20.22
N PRO A 179 25.67 16.03 -19.90
CA PRO A 179 25.09 17.29 -19.44
C PRO A 179 24.42 18.05 -20.60
N GLY A 180 23.36 18.79 -20.31
CA GLY A 180 22.62 19.61 -21.29
C GLY A 180 21.15 19.22 -21.47
N ILE A 181 20.57 19.44 -22.66
CA ILE A 181 19.18 19.09 -22.95
C ILE A 181 18.93 17.59 -22.77
N LEU A 182 19.92 16.76 -23.09
CA LEU A 182 19.93 15.33 -22.81
C LEU A 182 19.92 14.99 -21.32
N GLY A 183 20.34 15.89 -20.44
CA GLY A 183 20.26 15.73 -18.97
C GLY A 183 18.83 15.75 -18.42
N ARG A 184 17.81 16.17 -19.21
CA ARG A 184 16.39 16.08 -18.87
C ARG A 184 15.76 14.74 -19.26
N LEU A 185 16.38 13.97 -20.15
CA LEU A 185 15.91 12.65 -20.58
C LEU A 185 15.79 11.64 -19.40
N PRO A 186 16.73 11.58 -18.45
CA PRO A 186 16.58 10.70 -17.30
C PRO A 186 15.37 11.01 -16.42
N PHE A 187 15.01 12.28 -16.27
CA PHE A 187 13.80 12.65 -15.51
C PHE A 187 12.52 12.17 -16.22
N ALA A 188 12.40 12.46 -17.52
CA ALA A 188 11.26 11.97 -18.30
C ALA A 188 11.24 10.43 -18.37
N GLY A 189 12.41 9.82 -18.55
CA GLY A 189 12.57 8.36 -18.53
C GLY A 189 12.19 7.73 -17.20
N SER A 190 12.55 8.34 -16.06
CA SER A 190 12.17 7.85 -14.74
C SER A 190 10.66 7.94 -14.51
N LEU A 191 10.00 9.00 -14.98
CA LEU A 191 8.54 9.13 -14.90
C LEU A 191 7.84 8.05 -15.73
N VAL A 192 8.30 7.81 -16.96
CA VAL A 192 7.78 6.74 -17.82
C VAL A 192 8.02 5.36 -17.18
N LEU A 193 9.21 5.14 -16.64
CA LEU A 193 9.53 3.88 -15.95
C LEU A 193 8.62 3.65 -14.74
N ASN A 194 8.41 4.67 -13.91
CA ASN A 194 7.49 4.60 -12.77
C ASN A 194 6.05 4.33 -13.22
N LEU A 195 5.61 4.96 -14.31
CA LEU A 195 4.30 4.71 -14.90
C LEU A 195 4.15 3.25 -15.35
N LEU A 196 5.12 2.73 -16.10
CA LEU A 196 5.13 1.34 -16.58
C LEU A 196 5.18 0.34 -15.41
N LEU A 197 6.00 0.64 -14.39
CA LEU A 197 6.09 -0.16 -13.18
C LEU A 197 4.73 -0.23 -12.47
N LEU A 198 4.07 0.92 -12.25
CA LEU A 198 2.76 0.94 -11.60
C LEU A 198 1.69 0.22 -12.41
N LEU A 199 1.67 0.38 -13.73
CA LEU A 199 0.76 -0.38 -14.61
C LEU A 199 0.99 -1.88 -14.48
N ALA A 200 2.24 -2.34 -14.51
CA ALA A 200 2.59 -3.74 -14.36
C ALA A 200 2.24 -4.28 -12.98
N LEU A 201 2.51 -3.52 -11.91
CA LEU A 201 2.14 -3.89 -10.54
C LEU A 201 0.62 -3.96 -10.37
N PHE A 202 -0.14 -2.98 -10.83
CA PHE A 202 -1.60 -3.02 -10.75
C PHE A 202 -2.17 -4.23 -11.52
N GLN A 203 -1.60 -4.56 -12.68
CA GLN A 203 -2.03 -5.72 -13.46
C GLN A 203 -1.71 -7.05 -12.80
N THR A 204 -0.51 -7.20 -12.24
CA THR A 204 -0.05 -8.47 -11.63
C THR A 204 -0.65 -8.71 -10.24
N LEU A 205 -0.83 -7.64 -9.45
CA LEU A 205 -1.32 -7.73 -8.07
C LEU A 205 -2.85 -7.85 -7.99
N THR A 206 -3.60 -7.35 -8.99
CA THR A 206 -5.06 -7.46 -9.00
C THR A 206 -5.49 -8.88 -9.33
N GLY A 207 -6.37 -9.46 -8.50
CA GLY A 207 -6.87 -10.84 -8.67
C GLY A 207 -7.65 -11.09 -9.96
N ARG A 208 -8.12 -10.03 -10.63
CA ARG A 208 -8.87 -10.05 -11.88
C ARG A 208 -8.12 -9.28 -12.96
N TRP A 209 -8.22 -9.74 -14.22
CA TRP A 209 -7.66 -8.97 -15.34
C TRP A 209 -8.45 -7.66 -15.54
N VAL A 210 -7.72 -6.53 -15.56
CA VAL A 210 -8.27 -5.20 -15.77
C VAL A 210 -7.61 -4.58 -17.00
N PRO A 211 -8.36 -4.08 -17.99
CA PRO A 211 -7.78 -3.42 -19.15
C PRO A 211 -6.85 -2.28 -18.75
N TRP A 212 -5.66 -2.21 -19.32
CA TRP A 212 -4.62 -1.23 -18.98
C TRP A 212 -5.09 0.22 -19.04
N ARG A 213 -6.04 0.52 -19.98
CA ARG A 213 -6.66 1.85 -20.09
C ARG A 213 -7.40 2.29 -18.84
N ARG A 214 -7.94 1.34 -18.05
CA ARG A 214 -8.62 1.63 -16.78
C ARG A 214 -7.63 1.78 -15.63
N LEU A 215 -6.41 1.28 -15.75
CA LEU A 215 -5.34 1.40 -14.79
C LEU A 215 -4.50 2.67 -15.02
N LEU A 216 -4.54 3.23 -16.22
CA LEU A 216 -3.70 4.35 -16.64
C LEU A 216 -3.88 5.62 -15.77
N PRO A 217 -5.10 6.08 -15.43
CA PRO A 217 -5.27 7.32 -14.66
C PRO A 217 -4.59 7.25 -13.29
N GLY A 218 -4.83 6.17 -12.55
CA GLY A 218 -4.19 5.96 -11.25
C GLY A 218 -2.68 5.75 -11.38
N ALA A 219 -2.22 5.05 -12.42
CA ALA A 219 -0.79 4.88 -12.64
C ALA A 219 -0.09 6.22 -12.94
N VAL A 220 -0.71 7.12 -13.71
CA VAL A 220 -0.20 8.47 -13.95
C VAL A 220 -0.15 9.28 -12.65
N CYS A 221 -1.26 9.33 -11.90
CA CYS A 221 -1.31 10.03 -10.61
C CYS A 221 -0.29 9.43 -9.62
N GLY A 222 -0.16 8.11 -9.59
CA GLY A 222 0.81 7.41 -8.75
C GLY A 222 2.25 7.70 -9.14
N ALA A 223 2.59 7.74 -10.45
CA ALA A 223 3.93 8.06 -10.91
C ALA A 223 4.33 9.51 -10.60
N VAL A 224 3.42 10.45 -10.79
CA VAL A 224 3.62 11.85 -10.39
C VAL A 224 3.75 11.96 -8.87
N GLY A 225 2.82 11.35 -8.13
CA GLY A 225 2.85 11.33 -6.66
C GLY A 225 4.13 10.71 -6.12
N TRP A 226 4.63 9.63 -6.73
CA TRP A 226 5.91 9.01 -6.38
C TRP A 226 7.09 9.95 -6.59
N THR A 227 7.12 10.66 -7.71
CA THR A 227 8.18 11.64 -7.99
C THR A 227 8.15 12.78 -6.96
N VAL A 228 6.96 13.27 -6.61
CA VAL A 228 6.79 14.28 -5.56
C VAL A 228 7.24 13.74 -4.21
N LEU A 229 6.81 12.52 -3.85
CA LEU A 229 7.19 11.87 -2.59
C LEU A 229 8.70 11.71 -2.49
N GLN A 230 9.37 11.25 -3.55
CA GLN A 230 10.84 11.14 -3.56
C GLN A 230 11.53 12.50 -3.36
N THR A 231 11.05 13.55 -4.05
CA THR A 231 11.64 14.89 -3.94
C THR A 231 11.48 15.46 -2.53
N LEU A 232 10.26 15.34 -1.96
CA LEU A 232 9.99 15.78 -0.60
C LEU A 232 10.70 14.90 0.44
N GLY A 233 10.82 13.61 0.16
CA GLY A 233 11.47 12.65 1.06
C GLY A 233 12.92 13.00 1.35
N VAL A 234 13.70 13.33 0.33
CA VAL A 234 15.09 13.76 0.52
C VAL A 234 15.16 14.98 1.46
N LEU A 235 14.28 15.98 1.24
CA LEU A 235 14.25 17.20 2.06
C LEU A 235 13.82 16.95 3.51
N ILE A 236 12.88 16.06 3.72
CA ILE A 236 12.32 15.76 5.05
C ILE A 236 13.25 14.84 5.83
N ILE A 237 13.77 13.79 5.19
CA ILE A 237 14.64 12.80 5.84
C ILE A 237 15.93 13.46 6.33
N ASP A 238 16.57 14.30 5.50
CA ASP A 238 17.80 15.00 5.90
C ASP A 238 17.60 15.88 7.15
N ARG A 239 16.46 16.59 7.22
CA ARG A 239 16.17 17.46 8.39
C ARG A 239 15.79 16.65 9.63
N GLN A 240 14.99 15.59 9.47
CA GLN A 240 14.52 14.80 10.59
C GLN A 240 15.60 13.89 11.18
N LEU A 241 16.46 13.30 10.35
CA LEU A 241 17.58 12.49 10.84
C LEU A 241 18.56 13.28 11.66
N GLN A 242 18.86 14.53 11.27
CA GLN A 242 19.78 15.40 12.03
C GLN A 242 19.23 15.74 13.43
N GLN A 243 17.94 15.98 13.56
CA GLN A 243 17.30 16.31 14.84
C GLN A 243 16.96 15.08 15.69
N ALA A 244 16.48 14.02 15.07
CA ALA A 244 16.00 12.81 15.77
C ALA A 244 17.16 11.94 16.28
N ASN A 245 18.30 11.90 15.62
CA ASN A 245 19.49 11.16 16.09
C ASN A 245 20.00 11.63 17.46
N LEU A 246 19.78 12.89 17.82
CA LEU A 246 20.18 13.43 19.10
C LEU A 246 19.37 12.85 20.27
N ILE A 247 18.13 12.43 20.03
CA ILE A 247 17.19 11.98 21.08
C ILE A 247 16.97 10.48 21.02
N TYR A 248 16.77 9.91 19.84
CA TYR A 248 16.32 8.53 19.63
C TYR A 248 17.37 7.59 19.04
N GLY A 249 18.50 8.10 18.57
CA GLY A 249 19.57 7.28 17.98
C GLY A 249 19.07 6.37 16.85
N VAL A 250 19.39 5.08 16.92
CA VAL A 250 19.01 4.07 15.89
C VAL A 250 17.50 3.94 15.72
N PHE A 251 16.70 4.15 16.78
CA PHE A 251 15.23 4.07 16.70
C PHE A 251 14.64 5.13 15.77
N ALA A 252 15.29 6.31 15.66
CA ALA A 252 14.84 7.34 14.72
C ALA A 252 14.86 6.85 13.28
N VAL A 253 15.90 6.13 12.89
CA VAL A 253 16.04 5.56 11.53
C VAL A 253 14.92 4.56 11.26
N VAL A 254 14.61 3.69 12.22
CA VAL A 254 13.53 2.70 12.09
C VAL A 254 12.18 3.39 11.91
N ILE A 255 11.88 4.42 12.73
CA ILE A 255 10.61 5.16 12.65
C ILE A 255 10.48 5.88 11.32
N VAL A 256 11.54 6.58 10.88
CA VAL A 256 11.56 7.30 9.60
C VAL A 256 11.36 6.33 8.43
N LEU A 257 12.05 5.19 8.46
CA LEU A 257 11.96 4.17 7.41
C LEU A 257 10.55 3.54 7.35
N LEU A 258 9.99 3.17 8.50
CA LEU A 258 8.60 2.65 8.56
C LEU A 258 7.59 3.70 8.07
N SER A 259 7.77 4.97 8.46
CA SER A 259 6.92 6.07 8.00
C SER A 259 7.01 6.25 6.49
N TRP A 260 8.22 6.17 5.93
CA TRP A 260 8.46 6.25 4.50
C TRP A 260 7.79 5.11 3.73
N LEU A 261 7.96 3.88 4.20
CA LEU A 261 7.31 2.70 3.61
C LEU A 261 5.79 2.80 3.70
N TYR A 262 5.26 3.31 4.82
CA TYR A 262 3.83 3.51 5.00
C TYR A 262 3.26 4.56 4.03
N LEU A 263 3.92 5.71 3.89
CA LEU A 263 3.54 6.75 2.92
C LEU A 263 3.60 6.24 1.48
N SER A 264 4.63 5.46 1.16
CA SER A 264 4.77 4.82 -0.16
C SER A 264 3.62 3.84 -0.45
N ALA A 265 3.27 3.03 0.54
CA ALA A 265 2.13 2.11 0.44
C ALA A 265 0.79 2.84 0.33
N GLN A 266 0.58 3.92 1.11
CA GLN A 266 -0.61 4.76 0.99
C GLN A 266 -0.74 5.35 -0.40
N LEU A 267 0.33 5.92 -0.95
CA LEU A 267 0.34 6.48 -2.30
C LEU A 267 -0.05 5.44 -3.35
N LEU A 268 0.49 4.23 -3.26
CA LEU A 268 0.16 3.11 -4.15
C LEU A 268 -1.34 2.77 -4.09
N LEU A 269 -1.91 2.72 -2.88
CA LEU A 269 -3.32 2.38 -2.69
C LEU A 269 -4.24 3.53 -3.12
N TYR A 270 -3.89 4.80 -2.85
CA TYR A 270 -4.64 5.94 -3.39
C TYR A 270 -4.65 5.94 -4.93
N ALA A 271 -3.51 5.63 -5.56
CA ALA A 271 -3.44 5.50 -7.01
C ALA A 271 -4.34 4.36 -7.54
N ALA A 272 -4.44 3.25 -6.82
CA ALA A 272 -5.37 2.16 -7.16
C ALA A 272 -6.84 2.57 -6.98
N GLU A 273 -7.17 3.31 -5.90
CA GLU A 273 -8.52 3.83 -5.64
C GLU A 273 -8.98 4.80 -6.73
N ILE A 274 -8.10 5.67 -7.23
CA ILE A 274 -8.39 6.54 -8.38
C ILE A 274 -8.90 5.71 -9.57
N ASN A 275 -8.26 4.58 -9.87
CA ASN A 275 -8.68 3.72 -10.96
C ASN A 275 -10.09 3.13 -10.74
N VAL A 276 -10.38 2.70 -9.52
CA VAL A 276 -11.68 2.09 -9.19
C VAL A 276 -12.79 3.14 -9.21
N VAL A 277 -12.56 4.30 -8.57
CA VAL A 277 -13.53 5.40 -8.53
C VAL A 277 -13.87 5.86 -9.93
N LEU A 278 -12.85 6.06 -10.81
CA LEU A 278 -13.07 6.44 -12.21
C LEU A 278 -13.80 5.34 -13.00
N THR A 279 -13.36 4.08 -12.86
CA THR A 279 -13.91 2.98 -13.65
C THR A 279 -15.38 2.69 -13.32
N ARG A 280 -15.73 2.78 -12.02
CA ARG A 280 -17.08 2.48 -11.53
C ARG A 280 -17.96 3.71 -11.39
N ARG A 281 -17.43 4.92 -11.67
CA ARG A 281 -18.12 6.22 -11.51
C ARG A 281 -18.71 6.38 -10.11
N LEU A 282 -17.84 6.25 -9.08
CA LEU A 282 -18.26 6.25 -7.67
C LEU A 282 -18.27 7.67 -7.07
N TRP A 283 -18.72 8.65 -7.82
CA TRP A 283 -18.93 10.03 -7.36
C TRP A 283 -20.21 10.62 -7.97
N PRO A 284 -20.86 11.61 -7.32
CA PRO A 284 -20.55 12.17 -6.00
C PRO A 284 -20.93 11.24 -4.85
N ARG A 285 -20.25 11.39 -3.70
CA ARG A 285 -20.54 10.63 -2.49
C ARG A 285 -20.99 11.55 -1.36
N SER A 286 -21.88 11.08 -0.46
CA SER A 286 -22.34 11.86 0.67
C SER A 286 -21.27 11.96 1.78
N LEU A 287 -21.09 13.14 2.37
CA LEU A 287 -20.27 13.36 3.55
C LEU A 287 -20.99 12.89 4.81
N LEU A 288 -22.27 13.22 4.90
CA LEU A 288 -23.16 12.86 6.00
C LEU A 288 -24.22 11.88 5.52
N GLN A 289 -24.41 10.82 6.25
CA GLN A 289 -25.44 9.84 6.01
C GLN A 289 -26.49 9.90 7.15
N PRO A 290 -27.78 9.76 6.91
CA PRO A 290 -28.49 9.76 5.63
C PRO A 290 -28.58 11.17 4.99
N PRO A 291 -28.90 11.32 3.69
CA PRO A 291 -29.25 10.27 2.72
C PRO A 291 -28.02 9.63 2.06
N LEU A 292 -28.16 8.38 1.63
CA LEU A 292 -27.16 7.66 0.83
C LEU A 292 -27.29 8.07 -0.64
N THR A 293 -26.17 8.45 -1.28
CA THR A 293 -26.15 8.60 -2.73
C THR A 293 -26.13 7.25 -3.43
N GLU A 294 -26.48 7.20 -4.72
CA GLU A 294 -26.42 5.98 -5.50
C GLU A 294 -24.99 5.35 -5.54
N PRO A 295 -23.89 6.14 -5.70
CA PRO A 295 -22.54 5.62 -5.54
C PRO A 295 -22.25 5.04 -4.15
N ASP A 296 -22.82 5.61 -3.06
CA ASP A 296 -22.66 5.05 -1.71
C ASP A 296 -23.30 3.67 -1.61
N ARG A 297 -24.52 3.50 -2.13
CA ARG A 297 -25.20 2.19 -2.18
C ARG A 297 -24.39 1.15 -2.96
N ARG A 298 -23.83 1.53 -4.11
CA ARG A 298 -22.99 0.63 -4.92
C ARG A 298 -21.74 0.18 -4.17
N VAL A 299 -21.09 1.08 -3.43
CA VAL A 299 -19.90 0.71 -2.64
C VAL A 299 -20.28 -0.22 -1.50
N LEU A 300 -21.34 0.09 -0.74
CA LEU A 300 -21.80 -0.75 0.37
C LEU A 300 -22.22 -2.15 -0.10
N THR A 301 -22.91 -2.22 -1.23
CA THR A 301 -23.27 -3.52 -1.86
C THR A 301 -22.01 -4.29 -2.26
N ALA A 302 -21.07 -3.64 -2.95
CA ALA A 302 -19.84 -4.28 -3.36
C ALA A 302 -18.97 -4.75 -2.17
N LEU A 303 -18.96 -3.99 -1.06
CA LEU A 303 -18.28 -4.41 0.17
C LEU A 303 -18.93 -5.66 0.79
N ALA A 304 -20.27 -5.72 0.86
CA ALA A 304 -20.97 -6.89 1.36
C ALA A 304 -20.73 -8.13 0.47
N GLU A 305 -20.73 -7.97 -0.87
CA GLU A 305 -20.42 -9.02 -1.82
C GLU A 305 -18.99 -9.59 -1.67
N THR A 306 -18.03 -8.80 -1.11
CA THR A 306 -16.67 -9.31 -0.87
C THR A 306 -16.65 -10.49 0.10
N GLU A 307 -17.65 -10.65 0.96
CA GLU A 307 -17.75 -11.75 1.92
C GLU A 307 -18.27 -13.06 1.31
N GLU A 308 -18.64 -13.10 0.03
CA GLU A 308 -18.94 -14.34 -0.66
C GLU A 308 -17.70 -15.25 -0.73
N ARG A 309 -17.77 -16.38 -0.01
CA ARG A 309 -16.63 -17.30 0.17
C ARG A 309 -16.73 -18.57 -0.66
N ARG A 310 -17.96 -19.01 -0.98
CA ARG A 310 -18.22 -20.29 -1.64
C ARG A 310 -18.96 -20.10 -2.97
N PRO A 311 -18.74 -20.98 -3.96
CA PRO A 311 -19.59 -21.04 -5.12
C PRO A 311 -21.05 -21.29 -4.68
N GLY A 312 -22.00 -20.52 -5.22
CA GLY A 312 -23.40 -20.60 -4.83
C GLY A 312 -23.82 -19.78 -3.62
N GLN A 313 -22.88 -19.17 -2.89
CA GLN A 313 -23.20 -18.16 -1.87
C GLN A 313 -23.48 -16.82 -2.56
N THR A 314 -24.67 -16.24 -2.27
CA THR A 314 -25.06 -14.90 -2.74
C THR A 314 -25.39 -14.03 -1.55
N VAL A 315 -24.85 -12.81 -1.51
CA VAL A 315 -25.14 -11.80 -0.50
C VAL A 315 -26.08 -10.78 -1.12
N GLU A 316 -27.29 -10.65 -0.61
CA GLU A 316 -28.26 -9.65 -1.04
C GLU A 316 -28.24 -8.48 -0.04
N VAL A 317 -28.11 -7.26 -0.55
CA VAL A 317 -28.11 -6.04 0.26
C VAL A 317 -29.37 -5.25 -0.04
N ARG A 318 -30.17 -4.99 1.01
CA ARG A 318 -31.37 -4.16 0.92
C ARG A 318 -31.14 -2.88 1.73
N PHE A 319 -31.54 -1.77 1.16
CA PHE A 319 -31.53 -0.47 1.84
C PHE A 319 -32.99 -0.10 2.12
N ALA A 320 -33.31 0.19 3.39
CA ALA A 320 -34.62 0.72 3.76
C ALA A 320 -34.88 2.05 3.05
N ALA A 321 -36.12 2.35 2.70
CA ALA A 321 -36.55 3.67 2.24
C ALA A 321 -36.29 4.70 3.35
N ALA A 322 -36.03 5.96 2.97
CA ALA A 322 -35.68 7.01 3.94
C ALA A 322 -36.77 7.22 5.03
N ASP A 323 -38.00 6.89 4.71
CA ASP A 323 -39.17 7.01 5.59
C ASP A 323 -39.64 5.67 6.20
N GLU A 324 -38.92 4.56 5.93
CA GLU A 324 -39.30 3.26 6.47
C GLU A 324 -38.61 3.11 7.85
N PRO A 325 -39.39 2.84 8.92
CA PRO A 325 -38.79 2.58 10.22
C PRO A 325 -37.82 1.40 10.07
N PRO A 326 -36.70 1.42 10.80
CA PRO A 326 -35.75 0.29 10.76
C PRO A 326 -36.59 -0.99 11.02
N PRO A 327 -36.31 -2.10 10.27
CA PRO A 327 -36.99 -3.34 10.52
C PRO A 327 -36.90 -3.64 12.02
N PRO A 328 -38.00 -4.12 12.67
CA PRO A 328 -37.96 -4.46 14.07
C PRO A 328 -36.73 -5.35 14.25
N GLY A 329 -35.81 -4.90 15.12
CA GLY A 329 -34.58 -5.67 15.37
C GLY A 329 -35.02 -7.09 15.66
N ASP A 330 -34.59 -8.04 14.87
CA ASP A 330 -34.66 -9.44 15.24
C ASP A 330 -33.77 -9.58 16.48
N ASP A 331 -34.32 -9.30 17.65
CA ASP A 331 -33.69 -9.57 18.95
C ASP A 331 -33.46 -11.07 19.17
N HIS A 332 -33.86 -11.88 18.21
CA HIS A 332 -33.55 -13.29 18.19
C HIS A 332 -32.19 -13.52 17.52
N PRO A 333 -31.25 -14.10 18.25
CA PRO A 333 -30.03 -14.57 17.63
C PRO A 333 -30.38 -15.53 16.50
N PRO A 334 -29.70 -15.49 15.34
CA PRO A 334 -30.01 -16.33 14.20
C PRO A 334 -30.10 -17.79 14.66
N SER A 335 -31.15 -18.49 14.25
CA SER A 335 -31.40 -19.89 14.58
C SER A 335 -30.15 -20.71 14.26
N GLY A 336 -29.46 -21.19 15.30
CA GLY A 336 -28.21 -21.92 15.19
C GLY A 336 -27.04 -21.34 16.02
N TRP A 337 -27.23 -20.19 16.66
CA TRP A 337 -26.28 -19.77 17.68
C TRP A 337 -26.56 -20.53 18.98
N PRO A 338 -25.53 -21.10 19.66
CA PRO A 338 -25.72 -21.70 20.97
C PRO A 338 -26.28 -20.64 21.90
N SER A 339 -27.47 -20.90 22.45
CA SER A 339 -28.06 -20.10 23.52
C SER A 339 -27.00 -19.90 24.59
N ARG A 340 -26.73 -18.63 25.00
CA ARG A 340 -25.89 -18.35 26.16
C ARG A 340 -26.40 -19.26 27.29
N HIS A 341 -25.49 -20.07 27.81
CA HIS A 341 -25.75 -20.94 28.97
C HIS A 341 -26.58 -20.17 30.01
N GLN A 342 -27.81 -20.58 30.18
CA GLN A 342 -28.53 -20.35 31.41
C GLN A 342 -27.66 -21.00 32.49
N GLY A 343 -27.09 -20.18 33.35
CA GLY A 343 -26.29 -20.64 34.47
C GLY A 343 -27.10 -21.69 35.26
N PRO A 344 -26.41 -22.62 35.91
CA PRO A 344 -27.11 -23.68 36.64
C PRO A 344 -28.05 -23.05 37.67
N ASN A 345 -29.35 -23.46 37.58
CA ASN A 345 -30.32 -23.21 38.64
C ASN A 345 -29.69 -23.57 39.98
N ARG A 346 -29.52 -22.58 40.84
CA ARG A 346 -29.27 -22.84 42.25
C ARG A 346 -30.54 -23.52 42.80
N PRO A 347 -30.48 -24.72 43.35
CA PRO A 347 -31.58 -25.23 44.17
C PRO A 347 -31.69 -24.38 45.44
N ASP A 348 -32.90 -23.96 45.71
CA ASP A 348 -33.30 -23.34 46.95
C ASP A 348 -32.99 -24.31 48.10
N GLU A 349 -32.13 -23.90 49.05
CA GLU A 349 -32.15 -24.27 50.47
C GLU A 349 -31.99 -23.02 51.33
#